data_4a74aaf8ca7917e8f18c1736ea3d7543
#
_entry.id   4a74aaf8ca7917e8f18c1736ea3d7543
#
_cell.length_a   1.000
_cell.length_b   1.000
_cell.length_c   1.000
_cell.angle_alpha   90.00
_cell.angle_beta   90.00
_cell.angle_gamma   90.00
#
_symmetry.space_group_name_H-M   'P 1'
#
loop_
_entity.id
_entity.type
_entity.pdbx_description
1 polymer ?
#
loop_
_entity_poly.entity_id
_entity_poly.type
_entity_poly.pdbx_seq_one_letter_code
_entity_poly.pdbx_strand_id
1 'polypeptide(L)'
;KVHYADKVVEVHKQALSFSNPHIPYKWEHLDNIRKGFFCIFNQHFFHQYGDWNQYSVFQPNGTHIFELTDEQVNKVQGIYERMFEEINSDYLHKYDVLRTLVFELLHFAMKMQPSAEMDRKAVHAAQRISTLFLELLERQFPIDDNHQTVNLRSASDFARQLNVHVNHLNRAVKETTEKTTTQLIAERFLQEAKILLKHSAWPVSEIAYALGFTEVTHFNNFFKKHVQLSPLKFRNV
;
A
#
# COMPACT_ATOMS: atom_id res chain seq x y z
N LYS A 1 15.91 -15.48 -3.09
CA LYS A 1 15.05 -15.02 -4.19
C LYS A 1 13.78 -14.39 -3.62
N VAL A 2 13.30 -13.35 -4.26
CA VAL A 2 12.07 -12.68 -3.88
C VAL A 2 11.12 -12.68 -5.07
N HIS A 3 9.93 -13.23 -4.85
CA HIS A 3 8.85 -13.22 -5.83
C HIS A 3 7.84 -12.14 -5.43
N TYR A 4 7.51 -11.23 -6.33
CA TYR A 4 6.45 -10.23 -6.14
C TYR A 4 5.88 -9.80 -7.49
N ALA A 5 4.56 -9.60 -7.53
CA ALA A 5 3.83 -9.40 -8.77
C ALA A 5 4.20 -10.50 -9.80
N ASP A 6 4.64 -10.13 -10.99
CA ASP A 6 5.12 -11.01 -12.05
C ASP A 6 6.66 -11.17 -12.09
N LYS A 7 7.36 -10.65 -11.07
CA LYS A 7 8.82 -10.58 -11.02
C LYS A 7 9.43 -11.60 -10.06
N VAL A 8 10.59 -12.12 -10.45
CA VAL A 8 11.47 -12.89 -9.57
C VAL A 8 12.80 -12.17 -9.54
N VAL A 9 13.19 -11.70 -8.36
CA VAL A 9 14.47 -11.01 -8.16
C VAL A 9 15.38 -11.90 -7.32
N GLU A 10 16.55 -12.20 -7.83
CA GLU A 10 17.59 -12.91 -7.10
C GLU A 10 18.52 -11.87 -6.46
N VAL A 11 18.66 -11.94 -5.14
CA VAL A 11 19.62 -11.11 -4.39
C VAL A 11 20.87 -11.95 -4.17
N HIS A 12 22.00 -11.49 -4.67
CA HIS A 12 23.26 -12.25 -4.60
C HIS A 12 24.01 -12.01 -3.30
N LYS A 13 24.00 -10.79 -2.77
CA LYS A 13 24.76 -10.46 -1.57
C LYS A 13 23.88 -9.76 -0.52
N GLN A 14 23.38 -8.61 -0.82
CA GLN A 14 22.64 -7.75 0.12
C GLN A 14 21.69 -6.82 -0.63
N ALA A 15 20.55 -6.50 -0.03
CA ALA A 15 19.58 -5.63 -0.66
C ALA A 15 18.80 -4.78 0.35
N LEU A 16 18.36 -3.60 -0.11
CA LEU A 16 17.31 -2.83 0.52
C LEU A 16 15.98 -3.21 -0.15
N SER A 17 14.97 -3.54 0.65
CA SER A 17 13.65 -3.92 0.14
C SER A 17 12.56 -3.06 0.73
N PHE A 18 11.57 -2.74 -0.10
CA PHE A 18 10.33 -2.08 0.31
C PHE A 18 9.17 -3.03 0.05
N SER A 19 8.29 -3.17 1.04
CA SER A 19 7.13 -4.05 0.93
C SER A 19 5.84 -3.25 1.07
N ASN A 20 4.90 -3.53 0.19
CA ASN A 20 3.56 -2.96 0.22
C ASN A 20 2.57 -4.07 0.62
N PRO A 21 1.71 -3.88 1.64
CA PRO A 21 0.77 -4.92 2.10
C PRO A 21 -0.25 -5.36 1.03
N HIS A 22 -0.42 -4.58 -0.04
CA HIS A 22 -1.31 -4.93 -1.15
C HIS A 22 -0.67 -5.80 -2.22
N ILE A 23 0.65 -6.03 -2.13
CA ILE A 23 1.41 -6.84 -3.07
C ILE A 23 1.86 -8.12 -2.35
N PRO A 24 1.51 -9.30 -2.84
CA PRO A 24 1.99 -10.54 -2.26
C PRO A 24 3.49 -10.70 -2.53
N TYR A 25 4.26 -10.99 -1.49
CA TYR A 25 5.69 -11.33 -1.58
C TYR A 25 5.90 -12.75 -1.10
N LYS A 26 6.71 -13.52 -1.84
CA LYS A 26 7.22 -14.81 -1.40
C LYS A 26 8.74 -14.76 -1.34
N TRP A 27 9.30 -15.03 -0.18
CA TRP A 27 10.72 -15.07 0.07
C TRP A 27 11.22 -16.52 0.05
N GLU A 28 12.10 -16.83 -0.87
CA GLU A 28 12.82 -18.11 -0.93
C GLU A 28 14.25 -17.87 -0.44
N HIS A 29 14.60 -18.58 0.61
CA HIS A 29 15.90 -18.43 1.25
C HIS A 29 16.86 -19.48 0.71
N LEU A 30 18.03 -19.03 0.28
CA LEU A 30 19.06 -19.88 -0.30
C LEU A 30 20.15 -20.24 0.74
N ASP A 31 20.22 -19.51 1.85
CA ASP A 31 21.18 -19.74 2.95
C ASP A 31 20.54 -19.48 4.32
N ASN A 32 21.29 -19.82 5.40
CA ASN A 32 20.84 -19.71 6.78
C ASN A 32 21.37 -18.47 7.52
N ILE A 33 22.25 -17.67 6.91
CA ILE A 33 22.87 -16.52 7.56
C ILE A 33 22.11 -15.26 7.17
N ARG A 34 21.47 -14.62 8.18
CA ARG A 34 20.75 -13.36 7.98
C ARG A 34 21.13 -12.37 9.06
N LYS A 35 21.57 -11.24 8.60
CA LYS A 35 21.72 -10.05 9.43
C LYS A 35 21.07 -8.90 8.67
N GLY A 36 20.33 -8.05 9.37
CA GLY A 36 19.70 -6.91 8.72
C GLY A 36 18.82 -6.15 9.69
N PHE A 37 18.31 -5.06 9.18
CA PHE A 37 17.38 -4.16 9.85
C PHE A 37 16.06 -4.21 9.12
N PHE A 38 14.98 -3.94 9.83
CA PHE A 38 13.69 -3.68 9.23
C PHE A 38 12.99 -2.53 9.96
N CYS A 39 12.20 -1.79 9.20
CA CYS A 39 11.34 -0.74 9.72
C CYS A 39 9.91 -1.06 9.28
N ILE A 40 9.00 -1.16 10.25
CA ILE A 40 7.58 -1.39 9.99
C ILE A 40 6.84 -0.15 10.46
N PHE A 41 6.03 0.40 9.58
CA PHE A 41 5.16 1.52 9.86
C PHE A 41 3.78 1.29 9.26
N ASN A 42 2.77 1.87 9.87
CA ASN A 42 1.41 1.86 9.34
C ASN A 42 1.14 3.11 8.50
N GLN A 43 0.01 3.14 7.82
CA GLN A 43 -0.40 4.24 6.97
C GLN A 43 -0.52 5.57 7.75
N HIS A 44 -0.99 5.52 9.00
CA HIS A 44 -1.14 6.71 9.84
C HIS A 44 0.19 7.39 10.18
N PHE A 45 1.31 6.67 10.11
CA PHE A 45 2.63 7.24 10.34
C PHE A 45 2.97 8.38 9.37
N PHE A 46 2.47 8.34 8.15
CA PHE A 46 2.70 9.36 7.12
C PHE A 46 1.52 10.29 6.84
N HIS A 47 0.39 10.07 7.49
CA HIS A 47 -0.89 10.67 7.20
C HIS A 47 -0.90 12.17 6.88
N GLN A 48 -0.12 12.99 7.59
CA GLN A 48 -0.05 14.44 7.40
C GLN A 48 1.09 14.89 6.47
N TYR A 49 1.93 13.99 6.00
CA TYR A 49 3.20 14.30 5.34
C TYR A 49 3.25 13.89 3.86
N GLY A 50 2.16 13.43 3.31
CA GLY A 50 2.03 13.07 1.91
C GLY A 50 1.60 11.62 1.67
N ASP A 51 1.22 11.34 0.43
CA ASP A 51 0.84 10.01 -0.01
C ASP A 51 2.09 9.19 -0.37
N TRP A 52 2.47 8.26 0.50
CA TRP A 52 3.60 7.36 0.28
C TRP A 52 3.38 6.41 -0.91
N ASN A 53 2.11 6.16 -1.32
CA ASN A 53 1.79 5.33 -2.48
C ASN A 53 2.24 5.95 -3.81
N GLN A 54 2.50 7.27 -3.85
CA GLN A 54 3.04 7.91 -5.05
C GLN A 54 4.48 7.49 -5.38
N TYR A 55 5.22 6.95 -4.40
CA TYR A 55 6.60 6.52 -4.62
C TYR A 55 6.66 5.17 -5.35
N SER A 56 7.46 5.12 -6.41
CA SER A 56 7.56 3.92 -7.26
C SER A 56 7.94 2.65 -6.50
N VAL A 57 8.65 2.76 -5.39
CA VAL A 57 9.06 1.63 -4.53
C VAL A 57 7.88 0.91 -3.85
N PHE A 58 6.69 1.52 -3.82
CA PHE A 58 5.47 0.93 -3.28
C PHE A 58 4.41 0.66 -4.36
N GLN A 59 4.65 1.07 -5.60
CA GLN A 59 3.70 0.84 -6.68
C GLN A 59 3.84 -0.57 -7.24
N PRO A 60 2.74 -1.22 -7.67
CA PRO A 60 2.76 -2.59 -8.17
C PRO A 60 3.80 -2.82 -9.29
N ASN A 61 4.01 -1.84 -10.14
CA ASN A 61 4.95 -1.90 -11.25
C ASN A 61 6.35 -1.39 -10.92
N GLY A 62 6.56 -0.94 -9.69
CA GLY A 62 7.83 -0.38 -9.24
C GLY A 62 8.91 -1.42 -9.02
N THR A 63 10.09 -0.93 -8.71
CA THR A 63 11.20 -1.76 -8.21
C THR A 63 11.14 -1.75 -6.68
N HIS A 64 11.03 -2.93 -6.09
CA HIS A 64 10.86 -3.11 -4.65
C HIS A 64 12.15 -3.62 -3.98
N ILE A 65 13.06 -4.19 -4.75
CA ILE A 65 14.29 -4.80 -4.29
C ILE A 65 15.46 -4.11 -4.97
N PHE A 66 16.39 -3.60 -4.19
CA PHE A 66 17.57 -2.86 -4.63
C PHE A 66 18.80 -3.55 -4.09
N GLU A 67 19.54 -4.24 -4.95
CA GLU A 67 20.83 -4.82 -4.57
C GLU A 67 21.82 -3.70 -4.25
N LEU A 68 22.56 -3.84 -3.14
CA LEU A 68 23.43 -2.80 -2.60
C LEU A 68 24.90 -3.18 -2.75
N THR A 69 25.73 -2.20 -3.07
CA THR A 69 27.19 -2.29 -2.86
C THR A 69 27.54 -2.16 -1.38
N ASP A 70 28.75 -2.53 -0.98
CA ASP A 70 29.20 -2.41 0.41
C ASP A 70 29.18 -0.95 0.91
N GLU A 71 29.51 0.02 0.04
CA GLU A 71 29.39 1.44 0.35
C GLU A 71 27.94 1.86 0.60
N GLN A 72 27.01 1.35 -0.23
CA GLN A 72 25.59 1.64 -0.09
C GLN A 72 25.00 1.01 1.17
N VAL A 73 25.46 -0.19 1.56
CA VAL A 73 25.08 -0.82 2.82
C VAL A 73 25.47 0.06 4.01
N ASN A 74 26.70 0.59 4.03
CA ASN A 74 27.15 1.47 5.11
C ASN A 74 26.25 2.73 5.23
N LYS A 75 25.83 3.31 4.10
CA LYS A 75 24.90 4.45 4.10
C LYS A 75 23.54 4.07 4.66
N VAL A 76 22.98 2.94 4.21
CA VAL A 76 21.68 2.44 4.69
C VAL A 76 21.75 2.10 6.19
N GLN A 77 22.81 1.45 6.62
CA GLN A 77 23.06 1.11 8.02
C GLN A 77 23.10 2.37 8.89
N GLY A 78 23.83 3.41 8.47
CA GLY A 78 23.89 4.69 9.20
C GLY A 78 22.51 5.37 9.35
N ILE A 79 21.61 5.21 8.37
CA ILE A 79 20.24 5.70 8.50
C ILE A 79 19.47 4.90 9.55
N TYR A 80 19.58 3.57 9.58
CA TYR A 80 18.94 2.72 10.59
C TYR A 80 19.50 2.98 12.00
N GLU A 81 20.80 3.20 12.14
CA GLU A 81 21.43 3.56 13.43
C GLU A 81 20.83 4.87 13.97
N ARG A 82 20.71 5.90 13.12
CA ARG A 82 20.02 7.14 13.49
C ARG A 82 18.54 6.92 13.85
N MET A 83 17.84 6.00 13.17
CA MET A 83 16.47 5.64 13.55
C MET A 83 16.42 5.00 14.94
N PHE A 84 17.38 4.13 15.28
CA PHE A 84 17.46 3.52 16.62
C PHE A 84 17.79 4.53 17.71
N GLU A 85 18.69 5.48 17.45
CA GLU A 85 18.98 6.57 18.36
C GLU A 85 17.73 7.42 18.62
N GLU A 86 17.04 7.79 17.54
CA GLU A 86 15.88 8.66 17.62
C GLU A 86 14.67 8.01 18.29
N ILE A 87 14.37 6.75 18.01
CA ILE A 87 13.21 6.07 18.64
C ILE A 87 13.38 5.98 20.16
N ASN A 88 14.62 5.87 20.64
CA ASN A 88 14.96 5.80 22.06
C ASN A 88 15.16 7.18 22.70
N SER A 89 15.09 8.28 21.95
CA SER A 89 15.23 9.63 22.49
C SER A 89 13.97 10.09 23.20
N ASP A 90 14.13 11.08 24.10
CA ASP A 90 13.02 11.78 24.77
C ASP A 90 12.53 13.00 23.98
N TYR A 91 12.98 13.16 22.72
CA TYR A 91 12.62 14.31 21.90
C TYR A 91 11.13 14.28 21.53
N LEU A 92 10.44 15.38 21.78
CA LEU A 92 8.98 15.51 21.57
C LEU A 92 8.57 15.20 20.12
N HIS A 93 9.38 15.62 19.14
CA HIS A 93 9.09 15.46 17.72
C HIS A 93 9.91 14.33 17.06
N LYS A 94 10.32 13.31 17.83
CA LYS A 94 11.09 12.17 17.31
C LYS A 94 10.43 11.44 16.14
N TYR A 95 9.11 11.37 16.09
CA TYR A 95 8.41 10.76 14.96
C TYR A 95 8.52 11.57 13.67
N ASP A 96 8.72 12.89 13.73
CA ASP A 96 8.98 13.70 12.55
C ASP A 96 10.37 13.42 11.98
N VAL A 97 11.36 13.26 12.87
CA VAL A 97 12.72 12.84 12.49
C VAL A 97 12.71 11.44 11.88
N LEU A 98 12.01 10.49 12.51
CA LEU A 98 11.86 9.13 11.98
C LEU A 98 11.23 9.12 10.58
N ARG A 99 10.21 9.93 10.33
CA ARG A 99 9.62 10.07 8.98
C ARG A 99 10.63 10.60 7.97
N THR A 100 11.41 11.59 8.36
CA THR A 100 12.47 12.15 7.51
C THR A 100 13.50 11.08 7.14
N LEU A 101 13.90 10.23 8.09
CA LEU A 101 14.83 9.12 7.86
C LEU A 101 14.26 8.05 6.93
N VAL A 102 12.95 7.76 7.04
CA VAL A 102 12.29 6.86 6.08
C VAL A 102 12.25 7.49 4.69
N PHE A 103 11.96 8.78 4.57
CA PHE A 103 12.06 9.47 3.26
C PHE A 103 13.48 9.47 2.71
N GLU A 104 14.50 9.58 3.55
CA GLU A 104 15.90 9.48 3.13
C GLU A 104 16.17 8.10 2.49
N LEU A 105 15.71 7.00 3.11
CA LEU A 105 15.80 5.64 2.54
C LEU A 105 15.06 5.51 1.22
N LEU A 106 13.85 6.05 1.13
CA LEU A 106 13.05 6.02 -0.09
C LEU A 106 13.77 6.72 -1.25
N HIS A 107 14.21 7.94 -1.03
CA HIS A 107 14.91 8.71 -2.05
C HIS A 107 16.28 8.13 -2.38
N PHE A 108 16.98 7.55 -1.41
CA PHE A 108 18.22 6.81 -1.66
C PHE A 108 17.99 5.68 -2.66
N ALA A 109 16.99 4.83 -2.42
CA ALA A 109 16.65 3.72 -3.32
C ALA A 109 16.19 4.21 -4.71
N MET A 110 15.33 5.22 -4.76
CA MET A 110 14.84 5.75 -6.03
C MET A 110 15.94 6.36 -6.91
N LYS A 111 16.98 6.95 -6.32
CA LYS A 111 18.15 7.46 -7.05
C LYS A 111 19.02 6.34 -7.62
N MET A 112 18.93 5.11 -7.10
CA MET A 112 19.67 3.96 -7.65
C MET A 112 18.95 3.34 -8.85
N GLN A 113 17.66 3.65 -9.05
CA GLN A 113 17.01 3.28 -10.30
C GLN A 113 17.76 4.01 -11.41
N PRO A 114 18.29 3.31 -12.44
CA PRO A 114 18.72 4.00 -13.63
C PRO A 114 17.55 4.86 -14.04
N SER A 115 17.80 6.15 -14.34
CA SER A 115 16.80 6.98 -15.02
C SER A 115 16.40 6.14 -16.22
N ALA A 116 15.26 5.46 -16.07
CA ALA A 116 14.77 4.62 -17.13
C ALA A 116 14.64 5.59 -18.30
N GLU A 117 15.50 5.50 -19.27
CA GLU A 117 15.01 5.52 -20.62
C GLU A 117 13.78 4.63 -20.49
N MET A 118 12.64 5.29 -20.39
CA MET A 118 11.36 4.63 -20.40
C MET A 118 11.44 3.79 -21.66
N ASP A 119 11.82 2.53 -21.46
CA ASP A 119 11.69 1.54 -22.50
C ASP A 119 10.20 1.58 -22.80
N ARG A 120 9.85 2.39 -23.80
CA ARG A 120 8.51 2.56 -24.35
C ARG A 120 8.11 1.30 -25.08
N LYS A 121 8.60 0.15 -24.59
CA LYS A 121 7.99 -1.13 -24.88
C LYS A 121 6.61 -1.05 -24.30
N ALA A 122 5.66 -1.04 -25.19
CA ALA A 122 4.24 -0.89 -24.97
C ALA A 122 3.84 -1.58 -23.65
N VAL A 123 3.74 -0.80 -22.58
CA VAL A 123 3.04 -1.23 -21.36
C VAL A 123 1.69 -1.67 -21.88
N HIS A 124 1.39 -2.97 -21.79
CA HIS A 124 0.14 -3.51 -22.30
C HIS A 124 -0.98 -2.60 -21.81
N ALA A 125 -1.88 -2.17 -22.70
CA ALA A 125 -2.97 -1.25 -22.36
C ALA A 125 -3.73 -1.73 -21.10
N ALA A 126 -3.84 -3.06 -20.93
CA ALA A 126 -4.37 -3.71 -19.74
C ALA A 126 -3.60 -3.34 -18.46
N GLN A 127 -2.26 -3.39 -18.47
CA GLN A 127 -1.46 -3.07 -17.29
C GLN A 127 -1.60 -1.61 -16.87
N ARG A 128 -1.63 -0.70 -17.85
CA ARG A 128 -1.86 0.73 -17.59
C ARG A 128 -3.23 1.01 -16.98
N ILE A 129 -4.29 0.41 -17.54
CA ILE A 129 -5.65 0.55 -17.02
C ILE A 129 -5.75 0.02 -15.58
N SER A 130 -5.15 -1.16 -15.32
CA SER A 130 -5.14 -1.75 -13.99
C SER A 130 -4.37 -0.91 -12.97
N THR A 131 -3.21 -0.37 -13.35
CA THR A 131 -2.43 0.52 -12.48
C THR A 131 -3.20 1.79 -12.12
N LEU A 132 -3.83 2.43 -13.12
CA LEU A 132 -4.65 3.62 -12.88
C LEU A 132 -5.87 3.32 -12.01
N PHE A 133 -6.49 2.16 -12.17
CA PHE A 133 -7.58 1.71 -11.29
C PHE A 133 -7.11 1.56 -9.83
N LEU A 134 -5.99 0.87 -9.60
CA LEU A 134 -5.43 0.68 -8.26
C LEU A 134 -5.07 2.03 -7.63
N GLU A 135 -4.47 2.92 -8.38
CA GLU A 135 -4.15 4.27 -7.92
C GLU A 135 -5.41 5.06 -7.53
N LEU A 136 -6.45 5.04 -8.36
CA LEU A 136 -7.72 5.70 -8.04
C LEU A 136 -8.42 5.07 -6.83
N LEU A 137 -8.33 3.75 -6.67
CA LEU A 137 -8.88 3.05 -5.50
C LEU A 137 -8.16 3.51 -4.23
N GLU A 138 -6.84 3.54 -4.23
CA GLU A 138 -6.05 3.94 -3.06
C GLU A 138 -6.19 5.41 -2.72
N ARG A 139 -6.34 6.30 -3.70
CA ARG A 139 -6.51 7.76 -3.47
C ARG A 139 -7.75 8.14 -2.67
N GLN A 140 -8.70 7.23 -2.54
CA GLN A 140 -9.90 7.48 -1.73
C GLN A 140 -9.66 7.27 -0.23
N PHE A 141 -8.48 6.79 0.14
CA PHE A 141 -8.12 6.40 1.49
C PHE A 141 -6.76 6.98 1.92
N PRO A 142 -6.52 7.17 3.22
CA PRO A 142 -7.42 6.90 4.35
C PRO A 142 -8.59 7.87 4.40
N ILE A 143 -9.64 7.49 5.15
CA ILE A 143 -10.76 8.39 5.48
C ILE A 143 -10.45 9.03 6.82
N ASP A 144 -10.15 10.32 6.81
CA ASP A 144 -9.65 11.05 7.97
C ASP A 144 -10.74 11.85 8.67
N ASP A 145 -11.79 12.17 7.95
CA ASP A 145 -12.91 12.97 8.40
C ASP A 145 -14.22 12.21 8.07
N ASN A 146 -15.12 12.13 9.05
CA ASN A 146 -16.45 11.52 8.87
C ASN A 146 -17.37 12.29 7.91
N HIS A 147 -17.00 13.51 7.52
CA HIS A 147 -17.66 14.28 6.45
C HIS A 147 -17.19 13.90 5.04
N GLN A 148 -16.06 13.22 4.92
CA GLN A 148 -15.61 12.67 3.64
C GLN A 148 -16.43 11.42 3.30
N THR A 149 -16.85 11.32 2.05
CA THR A 149 -17.57 10.15 1.55
C THR A 149 -16.85 9.57 0.35
N VAL A 150 -16.61 8.26 0.38
CA VAL A 150 -16.06 7.55 -0.76
C VAL A 150 -17.04 7.53 -1.93
N ASN A 151 -16.62 8.02 -3.09
CA ASN A 151 -17.47 8.20 -4.25
C ASN A 151 -17.39 7.05 -5.26
N LEU A 152 -16.19 6.45 -5.45
CA LEU A 152 -16.01 5.38 -6.41
C LEU A 152 -16.12 4.03 -5.70
N ARG A 153 -17.23 3.33 -5.91
CA ARG A 153 -17.57 2.11 -5.17
C ARG A 153 -17.78 0.88 -6.04
N SER A 154 -17.97 1.06 -7.32
CA SER A 154 -18.24 -0.03 -8.26
C SER A 154 -17.26 0.00 -9.42
N ALA A 155 -17.06 -1.15 -10.08
CA ALA A 155 -16.26 -1.23 -11.30
C ALA A 155 -16.74 -0.21 -12.37
N SER A 156 -18.04 0.07 -12.41
CA SER A 156 -18.63 1.05 -13.34
C SER A 156 -18.19 2.49 -13.01
N ASP A 157 -18.09 2.83 -11.72
CA ASP A 157 -17.65 4.17 -11.30
C ASP A 157 -16.18 4.40 -11.70
N PHE A 158 -15.32 3.43 -11.42
CA PHE A 158 -13.92 3.49 -11.84
C PHE A 158 -13.76 3.51 -13.36
N ALA A 159 -14.52 2.69 -14.08
CA ALA A 159 -14.49 2.66 -15.54
C ALA A 159 -14.88 4.01 -16.13
N ARG A 160 -15.91 4.64 -15.60
CA ARG A 160 -16.35 6.01 -15.98
C ARG A 160 -15.26 7.03 -15.69
N GLN A 161 -14.65 6.99 -14.52
CA GLN A 161 -13.57 7.90 -14.14
C GLN A 161 -12.33 7.74 -15.03
N LEU A 162 -12.01 6.52 -15.45
CA LEU A 162 -10.90 6.20 -16.33
C LEU A 162 -11.23 6.38 -17.82
N ASN A 163 -12.48 6.71 -18.15
CA ASN A 163 -12.98 6.82 -19.52
C ASN A 163 -12.75 5.54 -20.35
N VAL A 164 -13.01 4.38 -19.75
CA VAL A 164 -12.92 3.08 -20.40
C VAL A 164 -14.22 2.30 -20.22
N HIS A 165 -14.47 1.31 -21.09
CA HIS A 165 -15.61 0.42 -20.90
C HIS A 165 -15.37 -0.52 -19.71
N VAL A 166 -16.41 -0.76 -18.88
CA VAL A 166 -16.32 -1.58 -17.66
C VAL A 166 -15.78 -3.00 -17.91
N ASN A 167 -16.13 -3.62 -19.03
CA ASN A 167 -15.61 -4.94 -19.39
C ASN A 167 -14.09 -4.89 -19.68
N HIS A 168 -13.62 -3.78 -20.25
CA HIS A 168 -12.19 -3.57 -20.50
C HIS A 168 -11.42 -3.41 -19.19
N LEU A 169 -11.96 -2.61 -18.25
CA LEU A 169 -11.40 -2.50 -16.90
C LEU A 169 -11.35 -3.87 -16.20
N ASN A 170 -12.48 -4.59 -16.16
CA ASN A 170 -12.57 -5.89 -15.49
C ASN A 170 -11.57 -6.91 -16.06
N ARG A 171 -11.41 -6.95 -17.39
CA ARG A 171 -10.44 -7.80 -18.04
C ARG A 171 -9.01 -7.41 -17.68
N ALA A 172 -8.67 -6.13 -17.80
CA ALA A 172 -7.35 -5.61 -17.49
C ALA A 172 -6.94 -5.91 -16.05
N VAL A 173 -7.83 -5.64 -15.09
CA VAL A 173 -7.59 -5.92 -13.67
C VAL A 173 -7.44 -7.42 -13.42
N LYS A 174 -8.30 -8.25 -14.01
CA LYS A 174 -8.23 -9.71 -13.83
C LYS A 174 -6.95 -10.31 -14.40
N GLU A 175 -6.50 -9.86 -15.57
CA GLU A 175 -5.27 -10.30 -16.22
C GLU A 175 -4.01 -9.94 -15.42
N THR A 176 -4.01 -8.81 -14.73
CA THR A 176 -2.82 -8.27 -14.05
C THR A 176 -2.75 -8.62 -12.57
N THR A 177 -3.90 -8.83 -11.91
CA THR A 177 -3.97 -9.04 -10.46
C THR A 177 -4.50 -10.40 -10.05
N GLU A 178 -4.98 -11.20 -11.01
CA GLU A 178 -5.70 -12.46 -10.82
C GLU A 178 -7.02 -12.32 -10.03
N LYS A 179 -7.33 -11.13 -9.53
CA LYS A 179 -8.56 -10.79 -8.79
C LYS A 179 -9.55 -10.02 -9.66
N THR A 180 -10.82 -10.12 -9.33
CA THR A 180 -11.83 -9.27 -9.97
C THR A 180 -11.76 -7.85 -9.40
N THR A 181 -12.16 -6.86 -10.20
CA THR A 181 -12.28 -5.47 -9.77
C THR A 181 -13.14 -5.34 -8.50
N THR A 182 -14.26 -6.06 -8.45
CA THR A 182 -15.15 -6.06 -7.27
C THR A 182 -14.48 -6.64 -6.02
N GLN A 183 -13.64 -7.68 -6.17
CA GLN A 183 -12.88 -8.23 -5.04
C GLN A 183 -11.88 -7.23 -4.48
N LEU A 184 -11.12 -6.56 -5.33
CA LEU A 184 -10.14 -5.55 -4.90
C LEU A 184 -10.82 -4.37 -4.19
N ILE A 185 -11.92 -3.87 -4.75
CA ILE A 185 -12.71 -2.82 -4.11
C ILE A 185 -13.18 -3.29 -2.73
N ALA A 186 -13.80 -4.47 -2.65
CA ALA A 186 -14.32 -4.99 -1.39
C ALA A 186 -13.22 -5.20 -0.34
N GLU A 187 -12.06 -5.74 -0.73
CA GLU A 187 -10.91 -5.92 0.16
C GLU A 187 -10.43 -4.59 0.73
N ARG A 188 -10.29 -3.57 -0.13
CA ARG A 188 -9.82 -2.25 0.32
C ARG A 188 -10.81 -1.55 1.25
N PHE A 189 -12.10 -1.59 0.91
CA PHE A 189 -13.16 -1.06 1.76
C PHE A 189 -13.20 -1.77 3.12
N LEU A 190 -13.06 -3.09 3.11
CA LEU A 190 -13.04 -3.89 4.33
C LEU A 190 -11.85 -3.55 5.22
N GLN A 191 -10.68 -3.33 4.63
CA GLN A 191 -9.48 -2.90 5.34
C GLN A 191 -9.71 -1.56 6.03
N GLU A 192 -10.23 -0.57 5.32
CA GLU A 192 -10.53 0.73 5.90
C GLU A 192 -11.59 0.65 7.00
N ALA A 193 -12.66 -0.13 6.77
CA ALA A 193 -13.67 -0.37 7.79
C ALA A 193 -13.07 -0.93 9.08
N LYS A 194 -12.15 -1.89 8.98
CA LYS A 194 -11.46 -2.45 10.14
C LYS A 194 -10.61 -1.41 10.88
N ILE A 195 -9.89 -0.57 10.14
CA ILE A 195 -9.07 0.51 10.70
C ILE A 195 -9.96 1.48 11.46
N LEU A 196 -11.02 1.99 10.84
CA LEU A 196 -11.93 2.94 11.46
C LEU A 196 -12.63 2.35 12.68
N LEU A 197 -13.07 1.08 12.62
CA LEU A 197 -13.68 0.42 13.75
C LEU A 197 -12.74 0.27 14.96
N LYS A 198 -11.45 0.05 14.73
CA LYS A 198 -10.46 -0.18 15.81
C LYS A 198 -9.81 1.10 16.32
N HIS A 199 -9.65 2.09 15.47
CA HIS A 199 -8.80 3.25 15.76
C HIS A 199 -9.55 4.58 15.80
N SER A 200 -10.87 4.60 15.56
CA SER A 200 -11.69 5.78 15.73
C SER A 200 -12.80 5.59 16.76
N ALA A 201 -13.27 6.69 17.32
CA ALA A 201 -14.46 6.71 18.19
C ALA A 201 -15.77 6.85 17.41
N TRP A 202 -15.73 6.85 16.08
CA TRP A 202 -16.91 7.10 15.24
C TRP A 202 -17.98 6.03 15.43
N PRO A 203 -19.26 6.42 15.53
CA PRO A 203 -20.36 5.46 15.46
C PRO A 203 -20.30 4.60 14.19
N VAL A 204 -20.78 3.37 14.28
CA VAL A 204 -20.83 2.45 13.13
C VAL A 204 -21.59 3.06 11.94
N SER A 205 -22.59 3.90 12.21
CA SER A 205 -23.33 4.63 11.18
C SER A 205 -22.47 5.65 10.42
N GLU A 206 -21.64 6.41 11.12
CA GLU A 206 -20.73 7.38 10.51
C GLU A 206 -19.67 6.67 9.65
N ILE A 207 -19.11 5.56 10.14
CA ILE A 207 -18.20 4.72 9.36
C ILE A 207 -18.89 4.20 8.08
N ALA A 208 -20.14 3.75 8.19
CA ALA A 208 -20.91 3.29 7.03
C ALA A 208 -21.08 4.41 5.99
N TYR A 209 -21.46 5.61 6.42
CA TYR A 209 -21.67 6.76 5.53
C TYR A 209 -20.34 7.26 4.92
N ALA A 210 -19.27 7.34 5.70
CA ALA A 210 -17.95 7.72 5.21
C ALA A 210 -17.43 6.75 4.13
N LEU A 211 -17.69 5.45 4.31
CA LEU A 211 -17.44 4.43 3.29
C LEU A 211 -18.46 4.46 2.13
N GLY A 212 -19.35 5.45 2.09
CA GLY A 212 -20.30 5.66 1.01
C GLY A 212 -21.48 4.68 1.00
N PHE A 213 -21.77 3.97 2.09
CA PHE A 213 -23.01 3.18 2.19
C PHE A 213 -24.19 4.10 2.48
N THR A 214 -25.24 4.00 1.69
CA THR A 214 -26.49 4.78 1.88
C THR A 214 -27.25 4.35 3.13
N GLU A 215 -27.10 3.08 3.51
CA GLU A 215 -27.76 2.51 4.69
C GLU A 215 -26.77 1.70 5.53
N VAL A 216 -26.87 1.86 6.85
CA VAL A 216 -26.06 1.11 7.82
C VAL A 216 -26.28 -0.39 7.71
N THR A 217 -27.49 -0.81 7.35
CA THR A 217 -27.83 -2.23 7.14
C THR A 217 -27.01 -2.84 6.02
N HIS A 218 -26.80 -2.13 4.92
CA HIS A 218 -25.97 -2.60 3.81
C HIS A 218 -24.51 -2.74 4.23
N PHE A 219 -23.98 -1.79 5.00
CA PHE A 219 -22.63 -1.92 5.57
C PHE A 219 -22.50 -3.11 6.53
N ASN A 220 -23.47 -3.30 7.43
CA ASN A 220 -23.45 -4.42 8.36
C ASN A 220 -23.44 -5.76 7.62
N ASN A 221 -24.26 -5.92 6.59
CA ASN A 221 -24.31 -7.13 5.76
C ASN A 221 -23.01 -7.34 5.00
N PHE A 222 -22.45 -6.28 4.39
CA PHE A 222 -21.16 -6.31 3.72
C PHE A 222 -20.06 -6.77 4.69
N PHE A 223 -19.93 -6.13 5.83
CA PHE A 223 -18.89 -6.43 6.82
C PHE A 223 -19.03 -7.85 7.38
N LYS A 224 -20.25 -8.24 7.77
CA LYS A 224 -20.51 -9.59 8.28
C LYS A 224 -20.23 -10.69 7.26
N LYS A 225 -20.52 -10.44 5.98
CA LYS A 225 -20.23 -11.39 4.89
C LYS A 225 -18.73 -11.69 4.79
N HIS A 226 -17.87 -10.70 5.01
CA HIS A 226 -16.44 -10.84 4.82
C HIS A 226 -15.67 -11.20 6.11
N VAL A 227 -16.15 -10.78 7.28
CA VAL A 227 -15.46 -10.94 8.58
C VAL A 227 -16.11 -12.00 9.46
N GLN A 228 -17.35 -12.45 9.13
CA GLN A 228 -18.16 -13.36 9.93
C GLN A 228 -18.58 -12.80 11.32
N LEU A 229 -18.28 -11.52 11.58
CA LEU A 229 -18.67 -10.78 12.77
C LEU A 229 -19.42 -9.50 12.36
N SER A 230 -20.32 -9.02 13.22
CA SER A 230 -20.89 -7.69 13.01
C SER A 230 -19.83 -6.61 13.30
N PRO A 231 -19.93 -5.39 12.69
CA PRO A 231 -19.00 -4.30 12.98
C PRO A 231 -18.83 -4.00 14.47
N LEU A 232 -19.95 -3.96 15.20
CA LEU A 232 -19.92 -3.71 16.64
C LEU A 232 -19.21 -4.81 17.43
N LYS A 233 -19.43 -6.09 17.09
CA LYS A 233 -18.71 -7.21 17.72
C LYS A 233 -17.22 -7.15 17.41
N PHE A 234 -16.88 -6.84 16.14
CA PHE A 234 -15.48 -6.70 15.73
C PHE A 234 -14.75 -5.57 16.47
N ARG A 235 -15.42 -4.44 16.72
CA ARG A 235 -14.86 -3.32 17.50
C ARG A 235 -14.46 -3.74 18.92
N ASN A 236 -15.26 -4.59 19.56
CA ASN A 236 -15.13 -4.96 20.98
C ASN A 236 -14.22 -6.18 21.23
N VAL A 237 -13.75 -6.83 20.17
CA VAL A 237 -12.77 -7.93 20.25
C VAL A 237 -11.36 -7.37 20.08
#